data_4399d69bdff32558c844ff8f0a51bfd4
#
_entry.id   4399d69bdff32558c844ff8f0a51bfd4
#
_cell.length_a   1.000
_cell.length_b   1.000
_cell.length_c   1.000
_cell.angle_alpha   90.00
_cell.angle_beta   90.00
_cell.angle_gamma   90.00
#
_symmetry.space_group_name_H-M   'P 1'
#
loop_
_entity.id
_entity.type
_entity.pdbx_description
1 polymer ?
#
loop_
_entity_poly.entity_id
_entity_poly.type
_entity_poly.pdbx_seq_one_letter_code
_entity_poly.pdbx_strand_id
1 'polypeptide(L)'
;MGFKNATPIQEQAIPVILDRRDLIACAQTGTGKTAAYLLPILNNIVKAEVRHLNTLIIAPTRELAQQIDHQVEGFSYFVGISSLSVYGGGDGATWDQQRKALEEGADIIIATPGRLIAMLASDTIKFEHLEHLVLDEADRMLDMGFFDDIVRIISYLPKERQTLLFSATMPPKIRQLANKILQNPKEINISIAKPAAGILQQAYVVYDEQKGPLLKHVLRVVQWNSVLIFCSTKEAVKKLDGAFRKGGLPASAFHSDLEQPEREEILRGFKNKQITILIGTDVLSRGIDVEGISLVINWDVPPDPEDYVHRVGRTARAETTGTAVTFINERDQRKFQSIERLIGDTITKLPLPEELGAAPSYSPSTSKGNDSKKNFHKRPARHSRR
;
A
#
# COMPACT_ATOMS: atom_id res chain seq x y z
N MET A 1 15.76 18.43 -9.15
CA MET A 1 14.87 17.52 -8.42
C MET A 1 14.76 17.80 -6.91
N GLY A 2 15.54 18.70 -6.35
CA GLY A 2 15.36 19.18 -4.97
C GLY A 2 15.83 18.25 -3.83
N PHE A 3 16.41 17.10 -4.12
CA PHE A 3 17.03 16.26 -3.10
C PHE A 3 18.24 16.95 -2.51
N LYS A 4 18.20 17.27 -1.21
CA LYS A 4 19.31 17.91 -0.49
C LYS A 4 20.13 16.90 0.31
N ASN A 5 19.43 15.94 0.94
CA ASN A 5 20.03 14.90 1.79
C ASN A 5 19.43 13.54 1.42
N ALA A 6 20.23 12.49 1.53
CA ALA A 6 19.74 11.12 1.40
C ALA A 6 18.88 10.76 2.63
N THR A 7 17.83 9.96 2.42
CA THR A 7 17.07 9.39 3.52
C THR A 7 17.79 8.17 4.10
N PRO A 8 17.46 7.71 5.33
CA PRO A 8 18.12 6.56 5.94
C PRO A 8 18.08 5.28 5.08
N ILE A 9 16.98 5.06 4.33
CA ILE A 9 16.89 3.90 3.42
C ILE A 9 17.80 4.09 2.20
N GLN A 10 17.93 5.32 1.68
CA GLN A 10 18.80 5.63 0.55
C GLN A 10 20.28 5.48 0.94
N GLU A 11 20.68 6.01 2.09
CA GLU A 11 22.05 5.89 2.60
C GLU A 11 22.51 4.44 2.73
N GLN A 12 21.62 3.55 3.18
CA GLN A 12 21.96 2.16 3.41
C GLN A 12 21.79 1.28 2.16
N ALA A 13 20.76 1.52 1.33
CA ALA A 13 20.44 0.65 0.20
C ALA A 13 21.28 0.96 -1.06
N ILE A 14 21.55 2.23 -1.36
CA ILE A 14 22.29 2.62 -2.58
C ILE A 14 23.66 1.94 -2.67
N PRO A 15 24.52 1.93 -1.64
CA PRO A 15 25.81 1.23 -1.70
C PRO A 15 25.66 -0.26 -1.97
N VAL A 16 24.73 -0.93 -1.31
CA VAL A 16 24.47 -2.38 -1.48
C VAL A 16 24.07 -2.72 -2.91
N ILE A 17 23.22 -1.86 -3.52
CA ILE A 17 22.76 -2.07 -4.89
C ILE A 17 23.89 -1.82 -5.89
N LEU A 18 24.73 -0.81 -5.66
CA LEU A 18 25.91 -0.56 -6.48
C LEU A 18 26.93 -1.69 -6.41
N ASP A 19 27.05 -2.35 -5.25
CA ASP A 19 27.89 -3.55 -5.03
C ASP A 19 27.28 -4.84 -5.65
N ARG A 20 26.18 -4.73 -6.39
CA ARG A 20 25.49 -5.87 -7.05
C ARG A 20 25.04 -6.97 -6.10
N ARG A 21 24.79 -6.67 -4.82
CA ARG A 21 24.29 -7.61 -3.82
C ARG A 21 22.78 -7.61 -3.77
N ASP A 22 22.20 -8.77 -3.51
CA ASP A 22 20.78 -8.88 -3.22
C ASP A 22 20.41 -8.14 -1.93
N LEU A 23 19.21 -7.59 -1.90
CA LEU A 23 18.74 -6.72 -0.81
C LEU A 23 17.34 -7.09 -0.35
N ILE A 24 17.15 -7.17 0.95
CA ILE A 24 15.86 -7.08 1.62
C ILE A 24 15.82 -5.74 2.34
N ALA A 25 14.93 -4.85 1.93
CA ALA A 25 14.76 -3.53 2.51
C ALA A 25 13.35 -3.38 3.11
N CYS A 26 13.29 -3.41 4.44
CA CYS A 26 12.05 -3.16 5.18
C CYS A 26 12.02 -1.68 5.58
N ALA A 27 11.15 -0.91 4.93
CA ALA A 27 10.95 0.52 5.18
C ALA A 27 9.56 0.96 4.73
N GLN A 28 8.99 1.93 5.45
CA GLN A 28 7.64 2.45 5.19
C GLN A 28 7.52 3.17 3.83
N THR A 29 6.27 3.34 3.37
CA THR A 29 5.93 4.19 2.23
C THR A 29 6.30 5.65 2.56
N GLY A 30 6.77 6.41 1.56
CA GLY A 30 7.18 7.80 1.75
C GLY A 30 8.60 8.00 2.29
N THR A 31 9.35 6.93 2.61
CA THR A 31 10.75 7.02 3.06
C THR A 31 11.77 7.18 1.93
N GLY A 32 11.33 7.20 0.67
CA GLY A 32 12.20 7.36 -0.49
C GLY A 32 12.76 6.05 -1.06
N LYS A 33 12.08 4.91 -0.84
CA LYS A 33 12.46 3.59 -1.37
C LYS A 33 12.65 3.59 -2.89
N THR A 34 11.72 4.20 -3.61
CA THR A 34 11.77 4.22 -5.09
C THR A 34 13.05 4.85 -5.61
N ALA A 35 13.45 6.00 -5.09
CA ALA A 35 14.73 6.62 -5.43
C ALA A 35 15.93 5.79 -4.95
N ALA A 36 15.81 5.07 -3.83
CA ALA A 36 16.88 4.22 -3.29
C ALA A 36 17.27 3.09 -4.25
N TYR A 37 16.33 2.54 -5.02
CA TYR A 37 16.67 1.53 -6.03
C TYR A 37 16.81 2.11 -7.44
N LEU A 38 16.03 3.11 -7.83
CA LEU A 38 16.12 3.66 -9.19
C LEU A 38 17.46 4.33 -9.45
N LEU A 39 17.95 5.16 -8.54
CA LEU A 39 19.19 5.92 -8.79
C LEU A 39 20.40 5.03 -9.07
N PRO A 40 20.71 3.99 -8.26
CA PRO A 40 21.82 3.08 -8.56
C PRO A 40 21.59 2.23 -9.81
N ILE A 41 20.35 1.79 -10.08
CA ILE A 41 19.99 1.05 -11.30
C ILE A 41 20.23 1.92 -12.53
N LEU A 42 19.71 3.14 -12.56
CA LEU A 42 19.91 4.08 -13.66
C LEU A 42 21.40 4.37 -13.89
N ASN A 43 22.19 4.54 -12.82
CA ASN A 43 23.64 4.68 -12.93
C ASN A 43 24.31 3.46 -13.59
N ASN A 44 23.83 2.24 -13.28
CA ASN A 44 24.36 1.03 -13.90
C ASN A 44 23.98 0.94 -15.39
N ILE A 45 22.74 1.26 -15.76
CA ILE A 45 22.29 1.29 -17.16
C ILE A 45 23.07 2.32 -17.98
N VAL A 46 23.30 3.52 -17.43
CA VAL A 46 24.09 4.57 -18.12
C VAL A 46 25.52 4.13 -18.40
N LYS A 47 26.12 3.34 -17.51
CA LYS A 47 27.50 2.83 -17.65
C LYS A 47 27.61 1.60 -18.55
N ALA A 48 26.50 0.97 -18.90
CA ALA A 48 26.51 -0.20 -19.78
C ALA A 48 26.88 0.18 -21.20
N GLU A 49 27.74 -0.62 -21.83
CA GLU A 49 28.18 -0.40 -23.22
C GLU A 49 27.09 -0.70 -24.27
N VAL A 50 26.19 -1.62 -23.92
CA VAL A 50 25.10 -2.07 -24.79
C VAL A 50 23.76 -1.90 -24.07
N ARG A 51 22.79 -1.33 -24.77
CA ARG A 51 21.42 -1.18 -24.27
C ARG A 51 20.62 -2.46 -24.51
N HIS A 52 19.95 -2.90 -23.48
CA HIS A 52 19.04 -4.07 -23.48
C HIS A 52 18.02 -3.92 -22.34
N LEU A 53 17.02 -4.78 -22.31
CA LEU A 53 16.13 -4.87 -21.19
C LEU A 53 16.91 -5.30 -19.94
N ASN A 54 17.25 -4.31 -19.13
CA ASN A 54 18.15 -4.46 -17.98
C ASN A 54 17.39 -4.74 -16.68
N THR A 55 16.21 -4.11 -16.49
CA THR A 55 15.52 -4.11 -15.20
C THR A 55 14.05 -4.46 -15.32
N LEU A 56 13.58 -5.34 -14.45
CA LEU A 56 12.17 -5.61 -14.21
C LEU A 56 11.78 -5.14 -12.81
N ILE A 57 10.77 -4.28 -12.72
CA ILE A 57 10.16 -3.84 -11.46
C ILE A 57 8.75 -4.39 -11.39
N ILE A 58 8.43 -5.14 -10.33
CA ILE A 58 7.09 -5.68 -10.10
C ILE A 58 6.42 -4.88 -8.98
N ALA A 59 5.24 -4.33 -9.27
CA ALA A 59 4.43 -3.54 -8.36
C ALA A 59 3.02 -4.14 -8.19
N PRO A 60 2.40 -4.05 -7.00
CA PRO A 60 1.10 -4.65 -6.72
C PRO A 60 -0.06 -4.03 -7.50
N THR A 61 0.04 -2.75 -7.83
CA THR A 61 -1.06 -1.99 -8.45
C THR A 61 -0.59 -1.18 -9.66
N ARG A 62 -1.53 -0.85 -10.53
CA ARG A 62 -1.29 -0.03 -11.72
C ARG A 62 -0.85 1.37 -11.35
N GLU A 63 -1.49 1.93 -10.34
CA GLU A 63 -1.21 3.27 -9.86
C GLU A 63 0.24 3.39 -9.38
N LEU A 64 0.75 2.37 -8.66
CA LEU A 64 2.14 2.34 -8.25
C LEU A 64 3.07 2.13 -9.45
N ALA A 65 2.72 1.26 -10.39
CA ALA A 65 3.51 1.06 -11.60
C ALA A 65 3.64 2.35 -12.41
N GLN A 66 2.55 3.09 -12.61
CA GLN A 66 2.56 4.40 -13.26
C GLN A 66 3.37 5.44 -12.48
N GLN A 67 3.26 5.44 -11.15
CA GLN A 67 4.03 6.34 -10.29
C GLN A 67 5.54 6.09 -10.41
N ILE A 68 5.95 4.82 -10.44
CA ILE A 68 7.36 4.44 -10.63
C ILE A 68 7.83 4.88 -12.02
N ASP A 69 7.01 4.66 -13.05
CA ASP A 69 7.30 5.03 -14.44
C ASP A 69 7.55 6.55 -14.58
N HIS A 70 6.66 7.38 -14.05
CA HIS A 70 6.86 8.82 -13.98
C HIS A 70 8.14 9.23 -13.22
N GLN A 71 8.54 8.47 -12.19
CA GLN A 71 9.80 8.74 -11.50
C GLN A 71 11.01 8.35 -12.36
N VAL A 72 10.94 7.24 -13.10
CA VAL A 72 11.97 6.88 -14.08
C VAL A 72 12.11 7.96 -15.12
N GLU A 73 11.01 8.40 -15.76
CA GLU A 73 11.01 9.51 -16.71
C GLU A 73 11.68 10.77 -16.14
N GLY A 74 11.31 11.13 -14.91
CA GLY A 74 11.87 12.29 -14.23
C GLY A 74 13.38 12.15 -13.96
N PHE A 75 13.86 10.98 -13.49
CA PHE A 75 15.28 10.74 -13.21
C PHE A 75 16.11 10.55 -14.48
N SER A 76 15.53 9.99 -15.55
CA SER A 76 16.21 9.64 -16.79
C SER A 76 16.16 10.72 -17.86
N TYR A 77 15.51 11.85 -17.61
CA TYR A 77 15.25 12.91 -18.60
C TYR A 77 16.48 13.32 -19.42
N PHE A 78 17.66 13.37 -18.80
CA PHE A 78 18.91 13.77 -19.47
C PHE A 78 19.81 12.61 -19.88
N VAL A 79 19.44 11.37 -19.57
CA VAL A 79 20.29 10.19 -19.80
C VAL A 79 19.72 9.21 -20.83
N GLY A 80 18.52 9.48 -21.35
CA GLY A 80 17.92 8.73 -22.46
C GLY A 80 17.63 7.26 -22.13
N ILE A 81 17.27 6.94 -20.88
CA ILE A 81 16.81 5.60 -20.48
C ILE A 81 15.30 5.52 -20.72
N SER A 82 14.87 4.44 -21.37
CA SER A 82 13.47 4.18 -21.66
C SER A 82 12.84 3.27 -20.63
N SER A 83 11.60 3.57 -20.24
CA SER A 83 10.78 2.68 -19.40
C SER A 83 9.43 2.41 -20.03
N LEU A 84 8.85 1.26 -19.65
CA LEU A 84 7.52 0.86 -20.09
C LEU A 84 6.74 0.29 -18.92
N SER A 85 5.58 0.86 -18.66
CA SER A 85 4.64 0.33 -17.68
C SER A 85 3.66 -0.66 -18.29
N VAL A 86 3.60 -1.88 -17.71
CA VAL A 86 2.82 -3.04 -18.19
C VAL A 86 1.80 -3.47 -17.14
N TYR A 87 0.55 -3.06 -17.33
CA TYR A 87 -0.54 -3.39 -16.40
C TYR A 87 -1.84 -3.66 -17.15
N GLY A 88 -2.72 -4.42 -16.53
CA GLY A 88 -4.00 -4.82 -17.14
C GLY A 88 -5.09 -3.74 -17.00
N GLY A 89 -6.24 -3.90 -17.67
CA GLY A 89 -7.47 -3.08 -17.60
C GLY A 89 -7.62 -2.04 -18.69
N GLY A 90 -6.79 -2.10 -19.72
CA GLY A 90 -7.07 -1.47 -21.00
C GLY A 90 -7.78 -2.42 -21.96
N ASP A 91 -8.23 -1.87 -23.07
CA ASP A 91 -8.77 -2.60 -24.21
C ASP A 91 -7.67 -3.32 -25.03
N GLY A 92 -8.07 -3.95 -26.15
CA GLY A 92 -7.13 -4.62 -27.07
C GLY A 92 -6.09 -3.65 -27.64
N ALA A 93 -6.44 -2.39 -27.85
CA ALA A 93 -5.51 -1.38 -28.36
C ALA A 93 -4.36 -1.10 -27.37
N THR A 94 -4.66 -1.07 -26.09
CA THR A 94 -3.64 -0.96 -25.03
C THR A 94 -2.69 -2.17 -24.99
N TRP A 95 -3.21 -3.36 -25.27
CA TRP A 95 -2.38 -4.57 -25.41
C TRP A 95 -1.39 -4.44 -26.57
N ASP A 96 -1.88 -4.07 -27.75
CA ASP A 96 -1.04 -3.96 -28.95
C ASP A 96 0.00 -2.85 -28.82
N GLN A 97 -0.35 -1.74 -28.18
CA GLN A 97 0.60 -0.65 -27.89
C GLN A 97 1.72 -1.11 -26.94
N GLN A 98 1.38 -1.80 -25.84
CA GLN A 98 2.38 -2.33 -24.91
C GLN A 98 3.28 -3.35 -25.58
N ARG A 99 2.71 -4.26 -26.42
CA ARG A 99 3.47 -5.24 -27.17
C ARG A 99 4.45 -4.56 -28.13
N LYS A 100 3.98 -3.59 -28.92
CA LYS A 100 4.83 -2.86 -29.87
C LYS A 100 5.96 -2.12 -29.18
N ALA A 101 5.68 -1.45 -28.05
CA ALA A 101 6.69 -0.77 -27.27
C ALA A 101 7.75 -1.74 -26.69
N LEU A 102 7.36 -2.98 -26.35
CA LEU A 102 8.29 -4.03 -25.94
C LEU A 102 9.17 -4.52 -27.11
N GLU A 103 8.60 -4.62 -28.31
CA GLU A 103 9.35 -4.98 -29.52
C GLU A 103 10.34 -3.88 -29.93
N GLU A 104 10.01 -2.61 -29.71
CA GLU A 104 10.88 -1.46 -29.93
C GLU A 104 12.05 -1.38 -28.95
N GLY A 105 11.90 -2.06 -27.79
CA GLY A 105 12.89 -2.16 -26.71
C GLY A 105 12.69 -1.12 -25.61
N ALA A 106 12.81 -1.57 -24.37
CA ALA A 106 12.83 -0.74 -23.18
C ALA A 106 13.99 -1.18 -22.27
N ASP A 107 14.64 -0.23 -21.61
CA ASP A 107 15.68 -0.53 -20.63
C ASP A 107 15.07 -1.05 -19.32
N ILE A 108 13.88 -0.56 -18.97
CA ILE A 108 13.18 -0.89 -17.73
C ILE A 108 11.72 -1.25 -18.02
N ILE A 109 11.26 -2.39 -17.53
CA ILE A 109 9.84 -2.75 -17.50
C ILE A 109 9.32 -2.62 -16.06
N ILE A 110 8.19 -1.93 -15.89
CA ILE A 110 7.47 -1.82 -14.62
C ILE A 110 6.12 -2.53 -14.80
N ALA A 111 5.86 -3.60 -14.06
CA ALA A 111 4.71 -4.45 -14.34
C ALA A 111 3.88 -4.82 -13.11
N THR A 112 2.57 -5.04 -13.32
CA THR A 112 1.75 -5.78 -12.36
C THR A 112 1.78 -7.28 -12.67
N PRO A 113 1.77 -8.18 -11.64
CA PRO A 113 2.00 -9.61 -11.83
C PRO A 113 1.12 -10.26 -12.90
N GLY A 114 -0.20 -10.07 -12.81
CA GLY A 114 -1.16 -10.74 -13.71
C GLY A 114 -0.98 -10.36 -15.18
N ARG A 115 -0.70 -9.09 -15.48
CA ARG A 115 -0.47 -8.62 -16.86
C ARG A 115 0.85 -9.15 -17.42
N LEU A 116 1.89 -9.14 -16.59
CA LEU A 116 3.20 -9.64 -16.97
C LEU A 116 3.14 -11.14 -17.32
N ILE A 117 2.44 -11.96 -16.53
CA ILE A 117 2.24 -13.39 -16.82
C ILE A 117 1.54 -13.59 -18.17
N ALA A 118 0.53 -12.79 -18.46
CA ALA A 118 -0.19 -12.89 -19.76
C ALA A 118 0.75 -12.58 -20.94
N MET A 119 1.65 -11.62 -20.81
CA MET A 119 2.65 -11.30 -21.83
C MET A 119 3.76 -12.36 -21.95
N LEU A 120 4.19 -12.92 -20.83
CA LEU A 120 5.16 -14.04 -20.83
C LEU A 120 4.59 -15.29 -21.50
N ALA A 121 3.31 -15.56 -21.32
CA ALA A 121 2.64 -16.68 -21.96
C ALA A 121 2.54 -16.55 -23.52
N SER A 122 2.64 -15.32 -24.04
CA SER A 122 2.65 -15.04 -25.49
C SER A 122 4.05 -14.92 -26.09
N ASP A 123 5.10 -15.23 -25.33
CA ASP A 123 6.53 -15.11 -25.72
C ASP A 123 6.91 -13.70 -26.24
N THR A 124 6.21 -12.69 -25.74
CA THR A 124 6.39 -11.30 -26.20
C THR A 124 7.62 -10.63 -25.56
N ILE A 125 8.07 -11.12 -24.39
CA ILE A 125 9.17 -10.52 -23.62
C ILE A 125 10.26 -11.56 -23.40
N LYS A 126 11.50 -11.16 -23.68
CA LYS A 126 12.70 -11.95 -23.39
C LYS A 126 13.55 -11.27 -22.34
N PHE A 127 13.92 -12.04 -21.31
CA PHE A 127 14.72 -11.53 -20.19
C PHE A 127 16.18 -12.04 -20.20
N GLU A 128 16.72 -12.41 -21.35
CA GLU A 128 18.04 -13.07 -21.47
C GLU A 128 19.16 -12.26 -20.83
N HIS A 129 19.03 -10.93 -20.85
CA HIS A 129 20.04 -9.99 -20.34
C HIS A 129 19.59 -9.21 -19.11
N LEU A 130 18.54 -9.67 -18.41
CA LEU A 130 18.03 -8.97 -17.23
C LEU A 130 19.05 -9.02 -16.09
N GLU A 131 19.48 -7.85 -15.64
CA GLU A 131 20.43 -7.72 -14.54
C GLU A 131 19.77 -7.44 -13.18
N HIS A 132 18.61 -6.76 -13.17
CA HIS A 132 17.94 -6.34 -11.95
C HIS A 132 16.48 -6.79 -11.90
N LEU A 133 16.07 -7.42 -10.79
CA LEU A 133 14.68 -7.64 -10.43
C LEU A 133 14.37 -6.84 -9.16
N VAL A 134 13.35 -5.98 -9.21
CA VAL A 134 12.83 -5.26 -8.05
C VAL A 134 11.41 -5.72 -7.74
N LEU A 135 11.16 -6.10 -6.50
CA LEU A 135 9.81 -6.31 -5.97
C LEU A 135 9.49 -5.14 -5.05
N ASP A 136 8.62 -4.22 -5.46
CA ASP A 136 8.20 -3.10 -4.62
C ASP A 136 6.84 -3.36 -3.98
N GLU A 137 6.67 -2.98 -2.72
CA GLU A 137 5.52 -3.32 -1.86
C GLU A 137 5.21 -4.83 -1.87
N ALA A 138 6.26 -5.66 -1.61
CA ALA A 138 6.15 -7.12 -1.68
C ALA A 138 5.09 -7.68 -0.73
N ASP A 139 4.94 -7.13 0.47
CA ASP A 139 3.90 -7.49 1.43
C ASP A 139 2.51 -7.34 0.82
N ARG A 140 2.24 -6.25 0.14
CA ARG A 140 0.97 -6.01 -0.52
C ARG A 140 0.70 -6.99 -1.67
N MET A 141 1.73 -7.34 -2.44
CA MET A 141 1.58 -8.37 -3.49
C MET A 141 1.14 -9.71 -2.89
N LEU A 142 1.68 -10.09 -1.73
CA LEU A 142 1.29 -11.33 -1.06
C LEU A 142 -0.11 -11.27 -0.43
N ASP A 143 -0.51 -10.12 0.12
CA ASP A 143 -1.87 -9.89 0.63
C ASP A 143 -2.92 -10.01 -0.48
N MET A 144 -2.57 -9.60 -1.71
CA MET A 144 -3.39 -9.76 -2.91
C MET A 144 -3.34 -11.18 -3.51
N GLY A 145 -2.56 -12.09 -2.94
CA GLY A 145 -2.48 -13.49 -3.36
C GLY A 145 -1.49 -13.77 -4.50
N PHE A 146 -0.62 -12.83 -4.86
CA PHE A 146 0.30 -12.98 -5.99
C PHE A 146 1.56 -13.80 -5.70
N PHE A 147 1.61 -14.57 -4.61
CA PHE A 147 2.79 -15.38 -4.28
C PHE A 147 3.19 -16.32 -5.42
N ASP A 148 2.25 -17.12 -5.91
CA ASP A 148 2.52 -18.10 -6.97
C ASP A 148 2.81 -17.41 -8.31
N ASP A 149 2.17 -16.29 -8.58
CA ASP A 149 2.41 -15.47 -9.76
C ASP A 149 3.84 -14.93 -9.79
N ILE A 150 4.33 -14.39 -8.66
CA ILE A 150 5.70 -13.91 -8.54
C ILE A 150 6.70 -15.05 -8.75
N VAL A 151 6.47 -16.20 -8.11
CA VAL A 151 7.34 -17.38 -8.30
C VAL A 151 7.35 -17.83 -9.76
N ARG A 152 6.19 -17.82 -10.42
CA ARG A 152 6.07 -18.16 -11.86
C ARG A 152 6.84 -17.16 -12.73
N ILE A 153 6.68 -15.85 -12.51
CA ILE A 153 7.43 -14.81 -13.24
C ILE A 153 8.93 -15.07 -13.10
N ILE A 154 9.41 -15.31 -11.89
CA ILE A 154 10.84 -15.53 -11.61
C ILE A 154 11.38 -16.75 -12.36
N SER A 155 10.57 -17.76 -12.67
CA SER A 155 11.00 -18.92 -13.45
C SER A 155 11.39 -18.60 -14.90
N TYR A 156 10.96 -17.45 -15.44
CA TYR A 156 11.34 -16.95 -16.76
C TYR A 156 12.60 -16.08 -16.77
N LEU A 157 13.10 -15.72 -15.57
CA LEU A 157 14.23 -14.80 -15.45
C LEU A 157 15.57 -15.53 -15.38
N PRO A 158 16.68 -14.89 -15.79
CA PRO A 158 18.01 -15.42 -15.61
C PRO A 158 18.30 -15.74 -14.14
N LYS A 159 19.08 -16.80 -13.89
CA LYS A 159 19.50 -17.15 -12.53
C LYS A 159 20.51 -16.13 -11.96
N GLU A 160 21.40 -15.66 -12.80
CA GLU A 160 22.36 -14.63 -12.44
C GLU A 160 21.73 -13.27 -12.64
N ARG A 161 21.29 -12.66 -11.56
CA ARG A 161 20.72 -11.32 -11.48
C ARG A 161 20.82 -10.80 -10.06
N GLN A 162 20.73 -9.52 -9.90
CA GLN A 162 20.50 -8.90 -8.59
C GLN A 162 18.99 -8.84 -8.29
N THR A 163 18.58 -9.29 -7.11
CA THR A 163 17.19 -9.24 -6.68
C THR A 163 17.03 -8.31 -5.48
N LEU A 164 16.14 -7.33 -5.61
CA LEU A 164 15.87 -6.31 -4.60
C LEU A 164 14.43 -6.45 -4.13
N LEU A 165 14.21 -6.75 -2.85
CA LEU A 165 12.90 -6.88 -2.24
C LEU A 165 12.67 -5.70 -1.29
N PHE A 166 11.71 -4.84 -1.65
CA PHE A 166 11.24 -3.73 -0.84
C PHE A 166 9.86 -4.04 -0.27
N SER A 167 9.72 -3.88 1.03
CA SER A 167 8.47 -4.16 1.75
C SER A 167 8.32 -3.18 2.90
N ALA A 168 7.09 -2.88 3.32
CA ALA A 168 6.88 -2.14 4.56
C ALA A 168 6.98 -3.08 5.77
N THR A 169 6.61 -4.35 5.59
CA THR A 169 6.50 -5.36 6.65
C THR A 169 7.27 -6.63 6.29
N MET A 170 7.58 -7.46 7.30
CA MET A 170 8.31 -8.72 7.08
C MET A 170 7.59 -9.93 7.72
N PRO A 171 6.32 -10.20 7.37
CA PRO A 171 5.62 -11.38 7.87
C PRO A 171 6.26 -12.69 7.37
N PRO A 172 5.95 -13.84 7.99
CA PRO A 172 6.56 -15.13 7.62
C PRO A 172 6.47 -15.49 6.13
N LYS A 173 5.36 -15.11 5.46
CA LYS A 173 5.19 -15.34 4.01
C LYS A 173 6.17 -14.55 3.15
N ILE A 174 6.46 -13.29 3.51
CA ILE A 174 7.48 -12.47 2.82
C ILE A 174 8.86 -13.08 3.03
N ARG A 175 9.19 -13.50 4.24
CA ARG A 175 10.46 -14.17 4.51
C ARG A 175 10.59 -15.48 3.74
N GLN A 176 9.51 -16.24 3.59
CA GLN A 176 9.47 -17.44 2.75
C GLN A 176 9.75 -17.11 1.28
N LEU A 177 9.11 -16.06 0.73
CA LEU A 177 9.38 -15.59 -0.62
C LEU A 177 10.83 -15.16 -0.77
N ALA A 178 11.33 -14.31 0.14
CA ALA A 178 12.71 -13.81 0.14
C ALA A 178 13.74 -14.96 0.11
N ASN A 179 13.58 -15.96 0.98
CA ASN A 179 14.46 -17.13 1.03
C ASN A 179 14.45 -17.97 -0.27
N LYS A 180 13.35 -17.91 -1.04
CA LYS A 180 13.22 -18.64 -2.30
C LYS A 180 13.85 -17.93 -3.48
N ILE A 181 13.90 -16.60 -3.46
CA ILE A 181 14.23 -15.80 -4.64
C ILE A 181 15.51 -14.98 -4.54
N LEU A 182 16.03 -14.74 -3.33
CA LEU A 182 17.26 -13.96 -3.11
C LEU A 182 18.43 -14.88 -2.74
N GLN A 183 19.64 -14.43 -3.10
CA GLN A 183 20.90 -15.12 -2.83
C GLN A 183 21.74 -14.31 -1.85
N ASN A 184 21.89 -14.80 -0.62
CA ASN A 184 22.69 -14.17 0.44
C ASN A 184 22.43 -12.65 0.58
N PRO A 185 21.16 -12.23 0.76
CA PRO A 185 20.79 -10.81 0.72
C PRO A 185 21.34 -10.04 1.91
N LYS A 186 21.65 -8.75 1.69
CA LYS A 186 21.80 -7.79 2.78
C LYS A 186 20.43 -7.43 3.30
N GLU A 187 20.20 -7.52 4.60
CA GLU A 187 18.97 -7.05 5.23
C GLU A 187 19.17 -5.61 5.75
N ILE A 188 18.25 -4.74 5.42
CA ILE A 188 18.11 -3.38 5.93
C ILE A 188 16.73 -3.23 6.53
N ASN A 189 16.68 -2.95 7.82
CA ASN A 189 15.44 -2.69 8.54
C ASN A 189 15.46 -1.25 9.04
N ILE A 190 14.71 -0.38 8.36
CA ILE A 190 14.42 0.94 8.89
C ILE A 190 13.20 0.78 9.80
N SER A 191 13.40 1.02 11.08
CA SER A 191 12.33 0.91 12.08
C SER A 191 11.05 1.57 11.56
N ILE A 192 9.91 0.94 11.81
CA ILE A 192 8.60 1.53 11.52
C ILE A 192 8.60 2.89 12.18
N ALA A 193 8.70 3.95 11.37
CA ALA A 193 8.69 5.28 11.91
C ALA A 193 7.34 5.49 12.61
N LYS A 194 7.37 6.06 13.80
CA LYS A 194 6.15 6.62 14.40
C LYS A 194 5.51 7.55 13.38
N PRO A 195 4.18 7.68 13.37
CA PRO A 195 3.56 8.73 12.56
C PRO A 195 4.33 10.05 12.72
N ALA A 196 4.50 10.78 11.62
CA ALA A 196 5.32 12.02 11.65
C ALA A 196 4.94 12.91 12.85
N ALA A 197 5.91 13.50 13.51
CA ALA A 197 5.71 14.30 14.73
C ALA A 197 4.69 15.46 14.57
N GLY A 198 4.41 15.87 13.33
CA GLY A 198 3.40 16.90 13.00
C GLY A 198 1.96 16.40 12.90
N ILE A 199 1.67 15.13 13.17
CA ILE A 199 0.32 14.59 13.05
C ILE A 199 -0.39 14.57 14.40
N LEU A 200 -1.46 15.36 14.52
CA LEU A 200 -2.36 15.30 15.66
C LEU A 200 -3.25 14.06 15.55
N GLN A 201 -3.01 13.06 16.38
CA GLN A 201 -3.76 11.81 16.40
C GLN A 201 -4.81 11.85 17.52
N GLN A 202 -6.07 11.58 17.15
CA GLN A 202 -7.21 11.56 18.04
C GLN A 202 -8.11 10.36 17.76
N ALA A 203 -8.86 9.90 18.77
CA ALA A 203 -9.79 8.81 18.58
C ALA A 203 -11.12 9.08 19.34
N TYR A 204 -12.20 8.48 18.87
CA TYR A 204 -13.47 8.44 19.55
C TYR A 204 -13.93 7.00 19.71
N VAL A 205 -14.37 6.65 20.92
CA VAL A 205 -15.02 5.35 21.17
C VAL A 205 -16.50 5.51 20.90
N VAL A 206 -17.08 4.71 19.98
CA VAL A 206 -18.41 4.96 19.42
C VAL A 206 -19.17 3.65 19.17
N TYR A 207 -20.49 3.70 19.20
CA TYR A 207 -21.33 2.67 18.56
C TYR A 207 -21.40 2.91 17.05
N ASP A 208 -21.66 1.86 16.28
CA ASP A 208 -21.68 1.98 14.81
C ASP A 208 -22.73 2.98 14.31
N GLU A 209 -23.86 3.12 15.00
CA GLU A 209 -24.93 4.07 14.70
C GLU A 209 -24.50 5.54 14.92
N GLN A 210 -23.58 5.76 15.85
CA GLN A 210 -23.07 7.11 16.17
C GLN A 210 -22.01 7.60 15.18
N LYS A 211 -21.39 6.71 14.38
CA LYS A 211 -20.31 7.09 13.45
C LYS A 211 -20.74 8.16 12.44
N GLY A 212 -21.96 8.04 11.88
CA GLY A 212 -22.46 9.00 10.87
C GLY A 212 -22.64 10.41 11.43
N PRO A 213 -23.40 10.60 12.52
CA PRO A 213 -23.50 11.89 13.20
C PRO A 213 -22.14 12.42 13.68
N LEU A 214 -21.26 11.58 14.24
CA LEU A 214 -19.92 11.98 14.67
C LEU A 214 -19.06 12.46 13.49
N LEU A 215 -19.11 11.79 12.34
CA LEU A 215 -18.40 12.25 11.14
C LEU A 215 -18.81 13.68 10.75
N LYS A 216 -20.11 13.98 10.77
CA LYS A 216 -20.60 15.34 10.48
C LYS A 216 -20.09 16.35 11.52
N HIS A 217 -20.04 15.96 12.80
CA HIS A 217 -19.48 16.80 13.85
C HIS A 217 -17.99 17.07 13.60
N VAL A 218 -17.16 16.04 13.36
CA VAL A 218 -15.72 16.17 13.09
C VAL A 218 -15.47 17.07 11.88
N LEU A 219 -16.20 16.89 10.78
CA LEU A 219 -16.07 17.73 9.58
C LEU A 219 -16.48 19.19 9.81
N ARG A 220 -17.28 19.48 10.85
CA ARG A 220 -17.66 20.84 11.21
C ARG A 220 -16.64 21.54 12.11
N VAL A 221 -16.01 20.79 13.03
CA VAL A 221 -15.14 21.37 14.08
C VAL A 221 -13.66 21.36 13.72
N VAL A 222 -13.21 20.40 12.94
CA VAL A 222 -11.83 20.32 12.47
C VAL A 222 -11.67 21.19 11.22
N GLN A 223 -10.64 21.99 11.16
CA GLN A 223 -10.30 22.73 9.92
C GLN A 223 -9.64 21.79 8.91
N TRP A 224 -10.15 21.78 7.69
CA TRP A 224 -9.61 20.95 6.63
C TRP A 224 -9.75 21.61 5.24
N ASN A 225 -8.82 21.25 4.35
CA ASN A 225 -8.87 21.61 2.91
C ASN A 225 -9.10 20.36 2.05
N SER A 226 -8.71 19.21 2.56
CA SER A 226 -8.86 17.90 1.92
C SER A 226 -9.04 16.83 2.99
N VAL A 227 -9.93 15.89 2.73
CA VAL A 227 -10.26 14.79 3.66
C VAL A 227 -10.11 13.45 2.97
N LEU A 228 -9.49 12.50 3.67
CA LEU A 228 -9.41 11.12 3.24
C LEU A 228 -10.10 10.24 4.29
N ILE A 229 -11.12 9.47 3.89
CA ILE A 229 -11.89 8.61 4.78
C ILE A 229 -11.64 7.14 4.42
N PHE A 230 -11.13 6.38 5.36
CA PHE A 230 -10.85 4.95 5.20
C PHE A 230 -11.94 4.09 5.82
N CYS A 231 -12.55 3.22 5.00
CA CYS A 231 -13.53 2.22 5.39
C CYS A 231 -12.98 0.81 5.16
N SER A 232 -13.41 -0.15 5.97
CA SER A 232 -12.99 -1.56 5.82
C SER A 232 -13.63 -2.26 4.63
N THR A 233 -14.81 -1.79 4.15
CA THR A 233 -15.54 -2.45 3.06
C THR A 233 -15.97 -1.46 1.98
N LYS A 234 -16.08 -1.96 0.74
CA LYS A 234 -16.59 -1.17 -0.39
C LYS A 234 -18.06 -0.76 -0.22
N GLU A 235 -18.85 -1.56 0.51
CA GLU A 235 -20.25 -1.25 0.81
C GLU A 235 -20.34 -0.02 1.73
N ALA A 236 -19.47 0.07 2.74
CA ALA A 236 -19.38 1.24 3.60
C ALA A 236 -18.95 2.49 2.81
N VAL A 237 -17.98 2.35 1.89
CA VAL A 237 -17.55 3.42 0.99
C VAL A 237 -18.71 3.94 0.15
N LYS A 238 -19.46 3.05 -0.54
CA LYS A 238 -20.63 3.42 -1.37
C LYS A 238 -21.73 4.08 -0.55
N LYS A 239 -22.01 3.58 0.65
CA LYS A 239 -23.01 4.15 1.56
C LYS A 239 -22.66 5.56 2.01
N LEU A 240 -21.40 5.79 2.37
CA LEU A 240 -20.92 7.12 2.76
C LEU A 240 -20.94 8.10 1.58
N ASP A 241 -20.45 7.70 0.41
CA ASP A 241 -20.49 8.53 -0.80
C ASP A 241 -21.90 8.98 -1.14
N GLY A 242 -22.86 8.04 -1.11
CA GLY A 242 -24.28 8.38 -1.32
C GLY A 242 -24.84 9.36 -0.30
N ALA A 243 -24.41 9.28 0.96
CA ALA A 243 -24.81 10.21 2.01
C ALA A 243 -24.21 11.62 1.80
N PHE A 244 -22.96 11.71 1.38
CA PHE A 244 -22.28 12.98 1.09
C PHE A 244 -22.85 13.66 -0.15
N ARG A 245 -23.09 12.91 -1.23
CA ARG A 245 -23.72 13.46 -2.45
C ARG A 245 -25.11 14.05 -2.18
N LYS A 246 -25.93 13.37 -1.37
CA LYS A 246 -27.22 13.89 -0.92
C LYS A 246 -27.08 15.18 -0.09
N GLY A 247 -25.98 15.33 0.64
CA GLY A 247 -25.65 16.53 1.41
C GLY A 247 -25.00 17.65 0.60
N GLY A 248 -24.79 17.47 -0.72
CA GLY A 248 -24.18 18.49 -1.59
C GLY A 248 -22.67 18.70 -1.36
N LEU A 249 -21.99 17.77 -0.69
CA LEU A 249 -20.54 17.86 -0.46
C LEU A 249 -19.76 17.25 -1.65
N PRO A 250 -18.64 17.85 -2.07
CA PRO A 250 -17.80 17.35 -3.16
C PRO A 250 -16.98 16.14 -2.72
N ALA A 251 -17.66 15.00 -2.56
CA ALA A 251 -17.10 13.72 -2.18
C ALA A 251 -17.09 12.75 -3.36
N SER A 252 -16.15 11.80 -3.35
CA SER A 252 -16.09 10.70 -4.30
C SER A 252 -15.64 9.41 -3.65
N ALA A 253 -16.28 8.29 -4.08
CA ALA A 253 -15.89 6.95 -3.68
C ALA A 253 -14.71 6.45 -4.51
N PHE A 254 -13.78 5.71 -3.85
CA PHE A 254 -12.67 5.04 -4.52
C PHE A 254 -12.57 3.58 -4.05
N HIS A 255 -12.88 2.64 -4.92
CA HIS A 255 -12.91 1.21 -4.60
C HIS A 255 -12.56 0.33 -5.80
N SER A 256 -12.39 -0.96 -5.57
CA SER A 256 -11.95 -1.92 -6.58
C SER A 256 -12.91 -2.13 -7.76
N ASP A 257 -14.19 -1.78 -7.60
CA ASP A 257 -15.21 -1.97 -8.65
C ASP A 257 -15.20 -0.83 -9.70
N LEU A 258 -14.44 0.26 -9.47
CA LEU A 258 -14.29 1.33 -10.43
C LEU A 258 -13.39 0.92 -11.59
N GLU A 259 -13.77 1.31 -12.79
CA GLU A 259 -12.93 1.16 -13.98
C GLU A 259 -11.70 2.08 -13.90
N GLN A 260 -10.64 1.74 -14.62
CA GLN A 260 -9.37 2.47 -14.55
C GLN A 260 -9.51 3.96 -14.92
N PRO A 261 -10.23 4.34 -16.02
CA PRO A 261 -10.42 5.74 -16.36
C PRO A 261 -11.14 6.53 -15.25
N GLU A 262 -12.14 5.92 -14.59
CA GLU A 262 -12.86 6.55 -13.48
C GLU A 262 -11.93 6.80 -12.28
N ARG A 263 -11.04 5.84 -11.95
CA ARG A 263 -10.07 6.00 -10.88
C ARG A 263 -9.11 7.16 -11.16
N GLU A 264 -8.60 7.24 -12.38
CA GLU A 264 -7.67 8.30 -12.79
C GLU A 264 -8.36 9.68 -12.76
N GLU A 265 -9.62 9.75 -13.20
CA GLU A 265 -10.41 10.98 -13.16
C GLU A 265 -10.65 11.44 -11.71
N ILE A 266 -11.03 10.52 -10.80
CA ILE A 266 -11.25 10.81 -9.39
C ILE A 266 -9.96 11.32 -8.74
N LEU A 267 -8.83 10.64 -8.97
CA LEU A 267 -7.54 11.06 -8.41
C LEU A 267 -7.09 12.42 -8.95
N ARG A 268 -7.28 12.66 -10.23
CA ARG A 268 -7.00 13.97 -10.85
C ARG A 268 -7.90 15.05 -10.27
N GLY A 269 -9.20 14.78 -10.13
CA GLY A 269 -10.16 15.70 -9.50
C GLY A 269 -9.80 16.03 -8.06
N PHE A 270 -9.30 15.03 -7.30
CA PHE A 270 -8.86 15.22 -5.92
C PHE A 270 -7.55 16.03 -5.85
N LYS A 271 -6.56 15.73 -6.68
CA LYS A 271 -5.31 16.51 -6.78
C LYS A 271 -5.59 17.99 -7.16
N ASN A 272 -6.56 18.22 -8.05
CA ASN A 272 -6.96 19.56 -8.49
C ASN A 272 -7.96 20.25 -7.54
N LYS A 273 -8.28 19.65 -6.38
CA LYS A 273 -9.22 20.19 -5.37
C LYS A 273 -10.67 20.36 -5.87
N GLN A 274 -11.02 19.74 -6.97
CA GLN A 274 -12.42 19.64 -7.46
C GLN A 274 -13.23 18.67 -6.59
N ILE A 275 -12.58 17.61 -6.12
CA ILE A 275 -13.06 16.70 -5.09
C ILE A 275 -12.27 17.02 -3.83
N THR A 276 -12.94 17.29 -2.72
CA THR A 276 -12.28 17.63 -1.45
C THR A 276 -12.37 16.52 -0.41
N ILE A 277 -13.28 15.57 -0.61
CA ILE A 277 -13.45 14.39 0.27
C ILE A 277 -13.32 13.14 -0.58
N LEU A 278 -12.33 12.32 -0.29
CA LEU A 278 -12.13 11.03 -0.94
C LEU A 278 -12.41 9.90 0.06
N ILE A 279 -13.29 8.97 -0.30
CA ILE A 279 -13.72 7.88 0.56
C ILE A 279 -13.27 6.56 -0.08
N GLY A 280 -12.50 5.75 0.63
CA GLY A 280 -12.05 4.49 0.04
C GLY A 280 -11.66 3.42 1.04
N THR A 281 -11.27 2.28 0.51
CA THR A 281 -10.66 1.18 1.27
C THR A 281 -9.14 1.34 1.30
N ASP A 282 -8.42 0.39 1.88
CA ASP A 282 -6.95 0.39 1.92
C ASP A 282 -6.26 0.41 0.54
N VAL A 283 -7.01 0.24 -0.55
CA VAL A 283 -6.52 0.52 -1.91
C VAL A 283 -6.02 1.97 -2.04
N LEU A 284 -6.62 2.92 -1.27
CA LEU A 284 -6.19 4.32 -1.21
C LEU A 284 -4.94 4.56 -0.35
N SER A 285 -4.67 3.71 0.65
CA SER A 285 -3.55 3.95 1.58
C SER A 285 -2.20 3.63 0.96
N ARG A 286 -2.17 2.78 -0.07
CA ARG A 286 -0.95 2.24 -0.65
C ARG A 286 -0.96 2.43 -2.17
N GLY A 287 0.17 2.85 -2.74
CA GLY A 287 0.36 2.96 -4.18
C GLY A 287 -0.35 4.14 -4.87
N ILE A 288 -0.89 5.10 -4.13
CA ILE A 288 -1.48 6.32 -4.68
C ILE A 288 -0.67 7.52 -4.17
N ASP A 289 -0.23 8.35 -5.10
CA ASP A 289 0.45 9.62 -4.80
C ASP A 289 -0.57 10.69 -4.39
N VAL A 290 -1.17 10.48 -3.21
CA VAL A 290 -2.05 11.44 -2.56
C VAL A 290 -1.49 11.69 -1.17
N GLU A 291 -0.82 12.81 -1.01
CA GLU A 291 -0.15 13.23 0.21
C GLU A 291 -0.54 14.68 0.57
N GLY A 292 -0.17 15.11 1.78
CA GLY A 292 -0.47 16.47 2.24
C GLY A 292 -1.96 16.68 2.53
N ILE A 293 -2.66 15.61 2.90
CA ILE A 293 -4.06 15.66 3.30
C ILE A 293 -4.16 16.34 4.65
N SER A 294 -5.09 17.30 4.80
CA SER A 294 -5.25 18.01 6.06
C SER A 294 -5.97 17.18 7.14
N LEU A 295 -6.88 16.28 6.74
CA LEU A 295 -7.64 15.42 7.66
C LEU A 295 -7.75 13.99 7.13
N VAL A 296 -7.26 13.04 7.91
CA VAL A 296 -7.48 11.60 7.68
C VAL A 296 -8.47 11.07 8.71
N ILE A 297 -9.50 10.36 8.25
CA ILE A 297 -10.48 9.73 9.12
C ILE A 297 -10.46 8.22 8.90
N ASN A 298 -10.12 7.47 9.93
CA ASN A 298 -10.34 6.05 9.96
C ASN A 298 -11.78 5.79 10.45
N TRP A 299 -12.71 5.63 9.49
CA TRP A 299 -14.09 5.22 9.79
C TRP A 299 -14.14 3.87 10.49
N ASP A 300 -13.25 2.98 10.10
CA ASP A 300 -13.00 1.70 10.75
C ASP A 300 -11.51 1.59 11.11
N VAL A 301 -11.24 0.98 12.26
CA VAL A 301 -9.88 0.65 12.68
C VAL A 301 -9.30 -0.38 11.70
N PRO A 302 -8.13 -0.15 11.10
CA PRO A 302 -7.52 -1.12 10.19
C PRO A 302 -7.24 -2.45 10.92
N PRO A 303 -7.34 -3.57 10.20
CA PRO A 303 -7.05 -4.89 10.77
C PRO A 303 -5.59 -5.06 11.14
N ASP A 304 -4.68 -4.46 10.37
CA ASP A 304 -3.24 -4.45 10.60
C ASP A 304 -2.81 -3.10 11.20
N PRO A 305 -2.08 -3.10 12.34
CA PRO A 305 -1.55 -1.88 12.93
C PRO A 305 -0.66 -1.06 12.00
N GLU A 306 0.05 -1.69 11.07
CA GLU A 306 0.92 -1.02 10.12
C GLU A 306 0.12 -0.22 9.08
N ASP A 307 -1.07 -0.71 8.69
CA ASP A 307 -1.98 0.04 7.82
C ASP A 307 -2.42 1.36 8.45
N TYR A 308 -2.54 1.41 9.77
CA TYR A 308 -2.82 2.66 10.48
C TYR A 308 -1.75 3.71 10.17
N VAL A 309 -0.48 3.34 10.26
CA VAL A 309 0.64 4.25 10.01
C VAL A 309 0.63 4.71 8.55
N HIS A 310 0.34 3.81 7.61
CA HIS A 310 0.22 4.12 6.18
C HIS A 310 -0.95 5.06 5.87
N ARG A 311 -2.11 4.86 6.53
CA ARG A 311 -3.28 5.73 6.38
C ARG A 311 -2.99 7.12 6.94
N VAL A 312 -2.50 7.19 8.16
CA VAL A 312 -2.18 8.43 8.85
C VAL A 312 -1.04 9.16 8.18
N GLY A 313 -0.07 8.45 7.62
CA GLY A 313 1.03 9.01 6.83
C GLY A 313 0.61 9.70 5.51
N ARG A 314 -0.68 9.69 5.14
CA ARG A 314 -1.22 10.51 4.03
C ARG A 314 -1.42 11.97 4.44
N THR A 315 -1.50 12.25 5.75
CA THR A 315 -1.50 13.60 6.28
C THR A 315 -0.09 13.99 6.73
N ALA A 316 0.20 15.27 6.80
CA ALA A 316 1.48 15.89 7.12
C ALA A 316 2.68 15.47 6.24
N ARG A 317 3.44 16.44 5.79
CA ARG A 317 4.83 16.30 5.31
C ARG A 317 5.76 16.96 6.34
N ALA A 318 7.06 16.85 6.14
CA ALA A 318 8.10 17.31 7.07
C ALA A 318 7.90 18.75 7.62
N GLU A 319 7.11 19.59 6.95
CA GLU A 319 6.87 21.00 7.29
C GLU A 319 5.38 21.35 7.51
N THR A 320 4.44 20.38 7.44
CA THR A 320 3.00 20.63 7.58
C THR A 320 2.40 19.81 8.71
N THR A 321 1.45 20.39 9.43
CA THR A 321 0.64 19.71 10.43
C THR A 321 -0.59 19.07 9.80
N GLY A 322 -1.00 17.92 10.31
CA GLY A 322 -2.22 17.24 9.87
C GLY A 322 -2.96 16.60 11.01
N THR A 323 -4.24 16.28 10.80
CA THR A 323 -5.06 15.65 11.83
C THR A 323 -5.50 14.26 11.36
N ALA A 324 -5.40 13.28 12.25
CA ALA A 324 -5.91 11.94 12.06
C ALA A 324 -6.94 11.62 13.15
N VAL A 325 -8.15 11.21 12.75
CA VAL A 325 -9.23 10.87 13.67
C VAL A 325 -9.65 9.42 13.43
N THR A 326 -9.74 8.62 14.49
CA THR A 326 -10.11 7.21 14.39
C THR A 326 -11.38 6.92 15.19
N PHE A 327 -12.34 6.24 14.55
CA PHE A 327 -13.56 5.78 15.20
C PHE A 327 -13.38 4.33 15.65
N ILE A 328 -13.51 4.09 16.95
CA ILE A 328 -13.28 2.80 17.61
C ILE A 328 -14.63 2.24 18.07
N ASN A 329 -15.14 1.21 17.41
CA ASN A 329 -16.30 0.52 17.91
C ASN A 329 -15.92 -0.56 18.95
N GLU A 330 -16.88 -1.18 19.57
CA GLU A 330 -16.66 -2.19 20.62
C GLU A 330 -15.80 -3.37 20.14
N ARG A 331 -15.94 -3.76 18.87
CA ARG A 331 -15.25 -4.92 18.27
C ARG A 331 -13.79 -4.61 17.92
N ASP A 332 -13.48 -3.36 17.66
CA ASP A 332 -12.17 -2.93 17.14
C ASP A 332 -11.21 -2.43 18.23
N GLN A 333 -11.64 -2.39 19.50
CA GLN A 333 -10.80 -1.89 20.59
C GLN A 333 -9.47 -2.62 20.74
N ARG A 334 -9.43 -3.95 20.48
CA ARG A 334 -8.18 -4.72 20.51
C ARG A 334 -7.24 -4.37 19.37
N LYS A 335 -7.81 -4.19 18.17
CA LYS A 335 -7.02 -3.76 17.00
C LYS A 335 -6.39 -2.40 17.29
N PHE A 336 -7.18 -1.49 17.85
CA PHE A 336 -6.68 -0.16 18.21
C PHE A 336 -5.59 -0.20 19.30
N GLN A 337 -5.73 -1.04 20.30
CA GLN A 337 -4.68 -1.27 21.29
C GLN A 337 -3.38 -1.81 20.65
N SER A 338 -3.49 -2.66 19.63
CA SER A 338 -2.32 -3.15 18.89
C SER A 338 -1.63 -2.02 18.11
N ILE A 339 -2.40 -1.07 17.59
CA ILE A 339 -1.87 0.16 16.95
C ILE A 339 -1.09 0.99 17.99
N GLU A 340 -1.67 1.26 19.16
CA GLU A 340 -1.00 2.02 20.22
C GLU A 340 0.32 1.35 20.67
N ARG A 341 0.33 0.01 20.73
CA ARG A 341 1.56 -0.75 21.03
C ARG A 341 2.61 -0.61 19.93
N LEU A 342 2.20 -0.63 18.66
CA LEU A 342 3.12 -0.49 17.52
C LEU A 342 3.76 0.89 17.51
N ILE A 343 2.97 1.95 17.67
CA ILE A 343 3.48 3.34 17.66
C ILE A 343 4.22 3.70 18.96
N GLY A 344 4.04 2.90 20.02
CA GLY A 344 4.65 3.12 21.34
C GLY A 344 4.14 4.38 22.03
N ASP A 345 2.90 4.78 21.73
CA ASP A 345 2.26 5.95 22.32
C ASP A 345 0.74 5.71 22.48
N THR A 346 0.13 6.45 23.40
CA THR A 346 -1.33 6.39 23.65
C THR A 346 -2.02 7.52 22.90
N ILE A 347 -2.94 7.15 22.00
CA ILE A 347 -3.72 8.14 21.25
C ILE A 347 -4.85 8.68 22.14
N THR A 348 -4.99 10.01 22.19
CA THR A 348 -6.02 10.68 22.98
C THR A 348 -7.42 10.27 22.54
N LYS A 349 -8.22 9.71 23.44
CA LYS A 349 -9.64 9.41 23.23
C LYS A 349 -10.46 10.60 23.66
N LEU A 350 -11.11 11.24 22.70
CA LEU A 350 -11.95 12.40 22.93
C LEU A 350 -13.34 11.97 23.42
N PRO A 351 -14.01 12.73 24.28
CA PRO A 351 -15.41 12.48 24.64
C PRO A 351 -16.30 12.70 23.43
N LEU A 352 -17.40 11.91 23.34
CA LEU A 352 -18.42 12.17 22.33
C LEU A 352 -19.13 13.51 22.64
N PRO A 353 -19.58 14.23 21.61
CA PRO A 353 -20.51 15.33 21.76
C PRO A 353 -21.76 14.89 22.54
N GLU A 354 -22.24 15.70 23.48
CA GLU A 354 -23.40 15.37 24.33
C GLU A 354 -24.64 14.98 23.53
N GLU A 355 -24.84 15.61 22.37
CA GLU A 355 -25.93 15.35 21.44
C GLU A 355 -25.94 13.92 20.83
N LEU A 356 -24.81 13.19 20.90
CA LEU A 356 -24.68 11.82 20.40
C LEU A 356 -24.93 10.75 21.47
N GLY A 357 -25.15 11.15 22.71
CA GLY A 357 -25.41 10.24 23.83
C GLY A 357 -24.15 9.55 24.38
N ALA A 358 -24.37 8.47 25.12
CA ALA A 358 -23.29 7.76 25.80
C ALA A 358 -22.41 6.97 24.82
N ALA A 359 -21.10 7.02 25.06
CA ALA A 359 -20.10 6.21 24.37
C ALA A 359 -20.00 4.80 24.98
N PRO A 360 -19.58 3.77 24.20
CA PRO A 360 -19.13 2.52 24.81
C PRO A 360 -17.87 2.75 25.67
N SER A 361 -17.71 1.91 26.70
CA SER A 361 -16.48 1.94 27.49
C SER A 361 -15.29 1.45 26.67
N TYR A 362 -14.13 2.14 26.77
CA TYR A 362 -12.88 1.63 26.20
C TYR A 362 -12.28 0.59 27.15
N SER A 363 -12.50 -0.68 26.84
CA SER A 363 -12.01 -1.83 27.61
C SER A 363 -11.55 -2.91 26.65
N PRO A 364 -10.36 -2.81 26.05
CA PRO A 364 -9.81 -3.84 25.15
C PRO A 364 -9.58 -5.13 25.96
N SER A 365 -10.61 -6.00 26.06
CA SER A 365 -10.59 -7.15 26.93
C SER A 365 -9.52 -8.16 26.57
N THR A 366 -8.83 -8.67 27.57
CA THR A 366 -7.90 -9.80 27.51
C THR A 366 -8.62 -11.15 27.51
N SER A 367 -9.85 -11.28 27.00
CA SER A 367 -10.56 -12.56 27.05
C SER A 367 -9.78 -13.60 26.25
N LYS A 368 -9.11 -14.50 26.98
CA LYS A 368 -8.76 -15.84 26.51
C LYS A 368 -10.01 -16.43 25.89
N GLY A 369 -9.93 -16.92 24.66
CA GLY A 369 -11.05 -17.58 24.00
C GLY A 369 -11.69 -18.60 24.93
N ASN A 370 -12.99 -18.46 25.14
CA ASN A 370 -13.80 -19.45 25.80
C ASN A 370 -13.93 -20.62 24.82
N ASP A 371 -12.94 -21.53 24.85
CA ASP A 371 -13.08 -22.85 24.29
C ASP A 371 -14.19 -23.55 25.06
N SER A 372 -15.42 -23.35 24.60
CA SER A 372 -16.54 -24.17 25.01
C SER A 372 -16.23 -25.61 24.60
N LYS A 373 -15.63 -26.37 25.55
CA LYS A 373 -15.59 -27.81 25.50
C LYS A 373 -16.99 -28.32 25.28
N LYS A 374 -17.34 -28.65 24.04
CA LYS A 374 -18.50 -29.48 23.74
C LYS A 374 -18.27 -30.83 24.41
N ASN A 375 -18.90 -31.04 25.57
CA ASN A 375 -19.04 -32.34 26.18
C ASN A 375 -19.77 -33.26 25.20
N PHE A 376 -19.02 -34.07 24.51
CA PHE A 376 -19.57 -35.23 23.79
C PHE A 376 -20.04 -36.24 24.87
N HIS A 377 -21.31 -36.25 25.20
CA HIS A 377 -21.92 -37.34 25.92
C HIS A 377 -21.85 -38.61 25.06
N LYS A 378 -20.95 -39.54 25.46
CA LYS A 378 -20.93 -40.93 24.96
C LYS A 378 -22.26 -41.55 25.31
N ARG A 379 -23.10 -41.89 24.32
CA ARG A 379 -24.23 -42.80 24.46
C ARG A 379 -23.69 -44.20 24.75
N PRO A 380 -24.27 -44.96 25.75
CA PRO A 380 -23.86 -46.33 26.00
C PRO A 380 -24.32 -47.26 24.88
N ALA A 381 -23.46 -48.21 24.51
CA ALA A 381 -23.74 -49.24 23.54
C ALA A 381 -24.86 -50.17 24.04
N ARG A 382 -25.90 -50.36 23.21
CA ARG A 382 -26.92 -51.40 23.41
C ARG A 382 -26.34 -52.74 22.98
N HIS A 383 -26.14 -53.63 23.94
CA HIS A 383 -26.00 -55.08 23.67
C HIS A 383 -27.32 -55.60 23.07
N SER A 384 -27.28 -56.16 21.91
CA SER A 384 -28.32 -57.08 21.40
C SER A 384 -27.77 -58.50 21.45
N ARG A 385 -28.43 -59.29 22.33
CA ARG A 385 -28.36 -60.77 22.25
C ARG A 385 -29.29 -61.24 21.11
N ARG A 386 -28.79 -61.98 20.24
CA ARG A 386 -29.10 -63.28 19.60
C ARG A 386 -28.58 -63.27 18.19
#